data_2f1dc1e9c4dc77a536e1b240c657ddfc
#
_entry.id   2f1dc1e9c4dc77a536e1b240c657ddfc
#
_cell.length_a   1.000
_cell.length_b   1.000
_cell.length_c   1.000
_cell.angle_alpha   90.00
_cell.angle_beta   90.00
_cell.angle_gamma   90.00
#
_symmetry.space_group_name_H-M   'P 1'
#
loop_
_entity.id
_entity.type
_entity.pdbx_description
1 polymer ?
#
loop_
_entity_poly.entity_id
_entity_poly.type
_entity_poly.pdbx_seq_one_letter_code
_entity_poly.pdbx_strand_id
1 'polypeptide(L)'
;MRGRTISYEVFPLSFAEFLRFRGLQHEPYSASSDSRTAAALSEYLAIGGLPEVVLADPDLRPRILKEYVDLVFYKDLVERHKVANPALLRQLLKQCLSQPATLLSPHKVYKDFRSQGYELSKDTLYRYLHYLEESYIVFLLPVAARLIRKRAMNPKKLHGVDWALGYPLVPEPFINTGHKLETAIYLHWRRQREDLGYLGGEREIDLVVNPEQPELLVNVAAHIDRPEVYEREIGGLEWATGRMPRAKRILVVQEIPAQDVPKGIEVIEAWRYLLSIPAPSN
;
A
#
# COMPACT_ATOMS: atom_id res chain seq x y z
N MET A 1 -21.31 32.56 9.02
CA MET A 1 -20.81 31.53 9.95
C MET A 1 -19.96 30.54 9.19
N ARG A 2 -18.65 30.45 9.47
CA ARG A 2 -17.82 29.37 8.94
C ARG A 2 -18.05 28.14 9.81
N GLY A 3 -18.86 27.20 9.32
CA GLY A 3 -19.10 25.93 9.99
C GLY A 3 -17.79 25.16 10.11
N ARG A 4 -17.54 24.53 11.27
CA ARG A 4 -16.44 23.57 11.42
C ARG A 4 -16.86 22.28 10.72
N THR A 5 -16.20 21.94 9.63
CA THR A 5 -16.41 20.67 8.94
C THR A 5 -15.50 19.64 9.57
N ILE A 6 -16.06 18.50 9.96
CA ILE A 6 -15.30 17.31 10.36
C ILE A 6 -15.27 16.41 9.12
N SER A 7 -14.07 16.07 8.68
CA SER A 7 -13.86 15.14 7.57
C SER A 7 -13.50 13.76 8.08
N TYR A 8 -14.12 12.75 7.50
CA TYR A 8 -13.78 11.34 7.76
C TYR A 8 -13.25 10.72 6.49
N GLU A 9 -12.12 10.02 6.59
CA GLU A 9 -11.60 9.22 5.50
C GLU A 9 -12.22 7.82 5.56
N VAL A 10 -12.77 7.37 4.44
CA VAL A 10 -13.36 6.05 4.30
C VAL A 10 -12.46 5.22 3.37
N PHE A 11 -11.98 4.10 3.89
CA PHE A 11 -11.11 3.18 3.16
C PHE A 11 -11.91 1.95 2.67
N PRO A 12 -11.43 1.22 1.66
CA PRO A 12 -11.89 -0.14 1.37
C PRO A 12 -11.83 -1.02 2.63
N LEU A 13 -12.48 -2.15 2.66
CA LEU A 13 -12.50 -3.04 3.83
C LEU A 13 -11.09 -3.38 4.31
N SER A 14 -10.84 -3.28 5.61
CA SER A 14 -9.71 -3.92 6.27
C SER A 14 -9.86 -5.44 6.22
N PHE A 15 -8.79 -6.19 6.48
CA PHE A 15 -8.91 -7.65 6.52
C PHE A 15 -9.91 -8.13 7.58
N ALA A 16 -9.97 -7.49 8.74
CA ALA A 16 -10.97 -7.81 9.77
C ALA A 16 -12.41 -7.54 9.31
N GLU A 17 -12.64 -6.45 8.57
CA GLU A 17 -13.94 -6.15 7.96
C GLU A 17 -14.26 -7.13 6.83
N PHE A 18 -13.27 -7.48 6.00
CA PHE A 18 -13.42 -8.49 4.96
C PHE A 18 -13.90 -9.82 5.52
N LEU A 19 -13.31 -10.31 6.61
CA LEU A 19 -13.77 -11.53 7.26
C LEU A 19 -15.25 -11.42 7.67
N ARG A 20 -15.64 -10.31 8.30
CA ARG A 20 -17.05 -10.07 8.69
C ARG A 20 -17.98 -10.05 7.46
N PHE A 21 -17.59 -9.40 6.38
CA PHE A 21 -18.37 -9.37 5.14
C PHE A 21 -18.53 -10.75 4.50
N ARG A 22 -17.54 -11.62 4.68
CA ARG A 22 -17.58 -13.02 4.22
C ARG A 22 -18.25 -13.97 5.22
N GLY A 23 -18.79 -13.46 6.33
CA GLY A 23 -19.39 -14.29 7.38
C GLY A 23 -18.39 -15.17 8.13
N LEU A 24 -17.09 -14.82 8.07
CA LEU A 24 -16.02 -15.56 8.72
C LEU A 24 -15.66 -14.90 10.05
N GLN A 25 -15.42 -15.73 11.08
CA GLN A 25 -14.91 -15.31 12.36
C GLN A 25 -13.65 -16.12 12.68
N HIS A 26 -12.63 -15.42 13.17
CA HIS A 26 -11.44 -16.09 13.67
C HIS A 26 -11.70 -16.54 15.12
N GLU A 27 -11.49 -17.82 15.37
CA GLU A 27 -11.58 -18.43 16.71
C GLU A 27 -10.14 -18.63 17.22
N PRO A 28 -9.76 -17.94 18.32
CA PRO A 28 -8.43 -18.13 18.91
C PRO A 28 -8.17 -19.59 19.30
N TYR A 29 -6.93 -20.02 19.19
CA TYR A 29 -6.47 -21.37 19.57
C TYR A 29 -7.07 -22.53 18.75
N SER A 30 -7.60 -22.25 17.57
CA SER A 30 -8.15 -23.27 16.68
C SER A 30 -7.33 -23.35 15.39
N ALA A 31 -6.57 -24.43 15.19
CA ALA A 31 -5.75 -24.63 13.99
C ALA A 31 -6.58 -24.63 12.70
N SER A 32 -7.82 -25.16 12.73
CA SER A 32 -8.72 -25.13 11.58
C SER A 32 -9.21 -23.69 11.30
N SER A 33 -9.41 -22.87 12.34
CA SER A 33 -9.73 -21.45 12.20
C SER A 33 -8.56 -20.66 11.65
N ASP A 34 -7.34 -20.92 12.13
CA ASP A 34 -6.11 -20.31 11.62
C ASP A 34 -5.95 -20.58 10.12
N SER A 35 -6.11 -21.85 9.69
CA SER A 35 -6.01 -22.23 8.27
C SER A 35 -7.08 -21.55 7.41
N ARG A 36 -8.33 -21.46 7.89
CA ARG A 36 -9.41 -20.75 7.17
C ARG A 36 -9.11 -19.25 7.08
N THR A 37 -8.57 -18.65 8.13
CA THR A 37 -8.23 -17.22 8.15
C THR A 37 -7.06 -16.92 7.22
N ALA A 38 -6.05 -17.78 7.16
CA ALA A 38 -4.94 -17.67 6.22
C ALA A 38 -5.44 -17.81 4.75
N ALA A 39 -6.35 -18.75 4.47
CA ALA A 39 -6.97 -18.89 3.16
C ALA A 39 -7.80 -17.65 2.79
N ALA A 40 -8.53 -17.07 3.75
CA ALA A 40 -9.29 -15.84 3.54
C ALA A 40 -8.36 -14.62 3.26
N LEU A 41 -7.15 -14.58 3.86
CA LEU A 41 -6.15 -13.58 3.49
C LEU A 41 -5.72 -13.72 2.02
N SER A 42 -5.52 -14.95 1.56
CA SER A 42 -5.17 -15.19 0.14
C SER A 42 -6.28 -14.71 -0.80
N GLU A 43 -7.55 -14.93 -0.44
CA GLU A 43 -8.68 -14.37 -1.19
C GLU A 43 -8.71 -12.85 -1.15
N TYR A 44 -8.54 -12.23 0.04
CA TYR A 44 -8.48 -10.78 0.20
C TYR A 44 -7.39 -10.15 -0.67
N LEU A 45 -6.19 -10.74 -0.67
CA LEU A 45 -5.08 -10.30 -1.52
C LEU A 45 -5.36 -10.52 -3.02
N ALA A 46 -6.22 -11.47 -3.38
CA ALA A 46 -6.60 -11.70 -4.78
C ALA A 46 -7.62 -10.69 -5.30
N ILE A 47 -8.60 -10.27 -4.48
CA ILE A 47 -9.74 -9.49 -4.97
C ILE A 47 -9.80 -8.04 -4.47
N GLY A 48 -8.98 -7.68 -3.45
CA GLY A 48 -9.02 -6.36 -2.82
C GLY A 48 -10.08 -6.23 -1.73
N GLY A 49 -10.26 -5.00 -1.25
CA GLY A 49 -11.15 -4.67 -0.14
C GLY A 49 -12.38 -3.82 -0.54
N LEU A 50 -12.62 -3.55 -1.81
CA LEU A 50 -13.82 -2.80 -2.21
C LEU A 50 -15.09 -3.60 -1.90
N PRO A 51 -16.05 -3.07 -1.08
CA PRO A 51 -17.19 -3.85 -0.61
C PRO A 51 -18.02 -4.49 -1.74
N GLU A 52 -18.29 -3.75 -2.81
CA GLU A 52 -19.02 -4.25 -3.97
C GLU A 52 -18.29 -5.39 -4.68
N VAL A 53 -16.96 -5.31 -4.80
CA VAL A 53 -16.13 -6.36 -5.41
C VAL A 53 -16.13 -7.62 -4.53
N VAL A 54 -16.06 -7.45 -3.21
CA VAL A 54 -16.08 -8.58 -2.25
C VAL A 54 -17.40 -9.33 -2.30
N LEU A 55 -18.52 -8.62 -2.47
CA LEU A 55 -19.87 -9.22 -2.52
C LEU A 55 -20.29 -9.70 -3.91
N ALA A 56 -19.61 -9.25 -4.97
CA ALA A 56 -19.98 -9.56 -6.35
C ALA A 56 -19.59 -10.97 -6.77
N ASP A 57 -20.35 -11.51 -7.73
CA ASP A 57 -19.96 -12.71 -8.46
C ASP A 57 -18.58 -12.50 -9.12
N PRO A 58 -17.71 -13.52 -9.16
CA PRO A 58 -16.36 -13.42 -9.70
C PRO A 58 -16.32 -12.82 -11.12
N ASP A 59 -17.24 -13.16 -11.99
CA ASP A 59 -17.28 -12.68 -13.37
C ASP A 59 -17.59 -11.19 -13.50
N LEU A 60 -18.23 -10.58 -12.49
CA LEU A 60 -18.58 -9.17 -12.48
C LEU A 60 -17.46 -8.27 -11.89
N ARG A 61 -16.58 -8.83 -11.09
CA ARG A 61 -15.52 -8.08 -10.38
C ARG A 61 -14.64 -7.21 -11.29
N PRO A 62 -14.15 -7.69 -12.45
CA PRO A 62 -13.34 -6.86 -13.35
C PRO A 62 -14.10 -5.65 -13.89
N ARG A 63 -15.40 -5.81 -14.15
CA ARG A 63 -16.26 -4.74 -14.61
C ARG A 63 -16.47 -3.68 -13.52
N ILE A 64 -16.77 -4.10 -12.30
CA ILE A 64 -16.95 -3.21 -11.14
C ILE A 64 -15.66 -2.42 -10.90
N LEU A 65 -14.50 -3.07 -10.85
CA LEU A 65 -13.21 -2.41 -10.69
C LEU A 65 -12.96 -1.36 -11.78
N LYS A 66 -13.29 -1.69 -13.03
CA LYS A 66 -13.14 -0.74 -14.14
C LYS A 66 -14.07 0.47 -13.98
N GLU A 67 -15.33 0.25 -13.61
CA GLU A 67 -16.33 1.31 -13.39
C GLU A 67 -15.89 2.24 -12.24
N TYR A 68 -15.31 1.70 -11.16
CA TYR A 68 -14.73 2.51 -10.08
C TYR A 68 -13.59 3.41 -10.58
N VAL A 69 -12.63 2.85 -11.30
CA VAL A 69 -11.52 3.63 -11.86
C VAL A 69 -12.03 4.72 -12.81
N ASP A 70 -12.97 4.38 -13.67
CA ASP A 70 -13.55 5.33 -14.62
C ASP A 70 -14.34 6.43 -13.91
N LEU A 71 -15.11 6.09 -12.87
CA LEU A 71 -15.86 7.07 -12.07
C LEU A 71 -14.92 8.10 -11.41
N VAL A 72 -13.91 7.62 -10.67
CA VAL A 72 -12.92 8.49 -10.03
C VAL A 72 -12.17 9.32 -11.07
N PHE A 73 -11.78 8.71 -12.19
CA PHE A 73 -11.07 9.40 -13.25
C PHE A 73 -11.89 10.56 -13.84
N TYR A 74 -13.14 10.34 -14.19
CA TYR A 74 -13.94 11.38 -14.83
C TYR A 74 -14.47 12.41 -13.84
N LYS A 75 -15.03 11.97 -12.70
CA LYS A 75 -15.69 12.85 -11.73
C LYS A 75 -14.69 13.59 -10.85
N ASP A 76 -13.81 12.84 -10.19
CA ASP A 76 -12.96 13.39 -9.14
C ASP A 76 -11.66 13.99 -9.69
N LEU A 77 -11.21 13.54 -10.87
CA LEU A 77 -9.98 14.05 -11.48
C LEU A 77 -10.28 15.03 -12.62
N VAL A 78 -10.93 14.58 -13.68
CA VAL A 78 -11.08 15.41 -14.91
C VAL A 78 -12.05 16.57 -14.70
N GLU A 79 -13.26 16.31 -14.21
CA GLU A 79 -14.29 17.35 -14.03
C GLU A 79 -13.90 18.32 -12.90
N ARG A 80 -13.51 17.79 -11.74
CA ARG A 80 -13.17 18.60 -10.56
C ARG A 80 -12.00 19.55 -10.79
N HIS A 81 -10.95 19.08 -11.44
CA HIS A 81 -9.73 19.86 -11.67
C HIS A 81 -9.65 20.50 -13.06
N LYS A 82 -10.68 20.34 -13.89
CA LYS A 82 -10.72 20.87 -15.27
C LYS A 82 -9.44 20.52 -16.05
N VAL A 83 -9.08 19.24 -16.04
CA VAL A 83 -7.80 18.74 -16.57
C VAL A 83 -7.70 19.01 -18.06
N ALA A 84 -6.64 19.71 -18.47
CA ALA A 84 -6.42 20.08 -19.88
C ALA A 84 -6.02 18.89 -20.77
N ASN A 85 -5.32 17.90 -20.21
CA ASN A 85 -4.91 16.70 -20.95
C ASN A 85 -5.33 15.42 -20.18
N PRO A 86 -6.60 14.97 -20.35
CA PRO A 86 -7.08 13.76 -19.69
C PRO A 86 -6.32 12.49 -20.11
N ALA A 87 -5.84 12.40 -21.35
CA ALA A 87 -5.11 11.23 -21.83
C ALA A 87 -3.80 11.04 -21.07
N LEU A 88 -3.04 12.11 -20.84
CA LEU A 88 -1.81 12.08 -20.05
C LEU A 88 -2.09 11.70 -18.58
N LEU A 89 -3.15 12.29 -17.98
CA LEU A 89 -3.53 11.96 -16.60
C LEU A 89 -3.96 10.49 -16.47
N ARG A 90 -4.70 9.95 -17.46
CA ARG A 90 -5.09 8.53 -17.48
C ARG A 90 -3.87 7.60 -17.57
N GLN A 91 -2.88 7.98 -18.37
CA GLN A 91 -1.64 7.20 -18.47
C GLN A 91 -0.86 7.21 -17.14
N LEU A 92 -0.81 8.37 -16.47
CA LEU A 92 -0.19 8.48 -15.14
C LEU A 92 -0.95 7.64 -14.09
N LEU A 93 -2.28 7.71 -14.06
CA LEU A 93 -3.12 6.89 -13.19
C LEU A 93 -2.88 5.40 -13.43
N LYS A 94 -2.86 4.98 -14.70
CA LYS A 94 -2.56 3.60 -15.10
C LYS A 94 -1.20 3.15 -14.55
N GLN A 95 -0.15 3.95 -14.75
CA GLN A 95 1.19 3.65 -14.23
C GLN A 95 1.17 3.53 -12.70
N CYS A 96 0.51 4.44 -12.01
CA CYS A 96 0.43 4.42 -10.54
C CYS A 96 -0.30 3.17 -10.02
N LEU A 97 -1.45 2.82 -10.57
CA LEU A 97 -2.25 1.70 -10.06
C LEU A 97 -1.70 0.32 -10.47
N SER A 98 -0.89 0.25 -11.52
CA SER A 98 -0.30 -1.02 -11.99
C SER A 98 0.96 -1.43 -11.22
N GLN A 99 1.55 -0.56 -10.41
CA GLN A 99 2.82 -0.78 -9.72
C GLN A 99 2.76 -0.37 -8.23
N PRO A 100 1.82 -0.95 -7.44
CA PRO A 100 1.77 -0.65 -6.01
C PRO A 100 3.04 -1.09 -5.28
N ALA A 101 3.31 -0.47 -4.15
CA ALA A 101 4.47 -0.72 -3.30
C ALA A 101 5.85 -0.49 -3.99
N THR A 102 5.88 0.26 -5.08
CA THR A 102 7.12 0.60 -5.78
C THR A 102 7.53 2.06 -5.55
N LEU A 103 8.82 2.35 -5.77
CA LEU A 103 9.33 3.72 -5.65
C LEU A 103 8.95 4.56 -6.87
N LEU A 104 8.15 5.58 -6.68
CA LEU A 104 7.81 6.57 -7.68
C LEU A 104 8.77 7.77 -7.59
N SER A 105 9.59 7.94 -8.63
CA SER A 105 10.39 9.14 -8.84
C SER A 105 9.71 10.04 -9.88
N PRO A 106 9.19 11.22 -9.51
CA PRO A 106 8.57 12.12 -10.48
C PRO A 106 9.51 12.52 -11.61
N HIS A 107 10.81 12.63 -11.33
CA HIS A 107 11.80 12.94 -12.35
C HIS A 107 11.96 11.82 -13.38
N LYS A 108 11.95 10.55 -12.92
CA LYS A 108 11.99 9.38 -13.83
C LYS A 108 10.72 9.32 -14.66
N VAL A 109 9.56 9.44 -14.03
CA VAL A 109 8.24 9.44 -14.73
C VAL A 109 8.20 10.56 -15.79
N TYR A 110 8.68 11.76 -15.46
CA TYR A 110 8.77 12.86 -16.41
C TYR A 110 9.62 12.50 -17.64
N LYS A 111 10.82 11.92 -17.41
CA LYS A 111 11.69 11.50 -18.51
C LYS A 111 11.04 10.40 -19.36
N ASP A 112 10.44 9.41 -18.73
CA ASP A 112 9.78 8.29 -19.41
C ASP A 112 8.61 8.79 -20.30
N PHE A 113 7.78 9.70 -19.81
CA PHE A 113 6.70 10.28 -20.62
C PHE A 113 7.21 11.13 -21.77
N ARG A 114 8.25 11.94 -21.53
CA ARG A 114 8.90 12.71 -22.62
C ARG A 114 9.49 11.80 -23.70
N SER A 115 10.13 10.69 -23.33
CA SER A 115 10.68 9.73 -24.29
C SER A 115 9.59 9.00 -25.08
N GLN A 116 8.38 8.86 -24.54
CA GLN A 116 7.19 8.31 -25.22
C GLN A 116 6.46 9.35 -26.10
N GLY A 117 6.98 10.58 -26.20
CA GLY A 117 6.40 11.64 -27.02
C GLY A 117 5.32 12.48 -26.34
N TYR A 118 5.06 12.30 -25.05
CA TYR A 118 4.10 13.16 -24.35
C TYR A 118 4.67 14.56 -24.14
N GLU A 119 3.89 15.58 -24.49
CA GLU A 119 4.21 16.96 -24.17
C GLU A 119 3.69 17.31 -22.76
N LEU A 120 4.59 17.48 -21.82
CA LEU A 120 4.27 17.90 -20.45
C LEU A 120 5.41 18.69 -19.83
N SER A 121 5.08 19.58 -18.91
CA SER A 121 6.03 20.22 -17.99
C SER A 121 6.18 19.41 -16.71
N LYS A 122 7.28 19.65 -15.98
CA LYS A 122 7.44 19.05 -14.63
C LYS A 122 6.29 19.50 -13.70
N ASP A 123 5.90 20.76 -13.76
CA ASP A 123 4.82 21.32 -12.94
C ASP A 123 3.48 20.64 -13.23
N THR A 124 3.21 20.30 -14.49
CA THR A 124 2.01 19.55 -14.88
C THR A 124 2.03 18.14 -14.25
N LEU A 125 3.17 17.46 -14.28
CA LEU A 125 3.30 16.14 -13.67
C LEU A 125 3.08 16.19 -12.14
N TYR A 126 3.74 17.13 -11.44
CA TYR A 126 3.56 17.28 -9.99
C TYR A 126 2.11 17.62 -9.63
N ARG A 127 1.47 18.48 -10.40
CA ARG A 127 0.05 18.81 -10.23
C ARG A 127 -0.86 17.60 -10.43
N TYR A 128 -0.61 16.77 -11.43
CA TYR A 128 -1.38 15.55 -11.67
C TYR A 128 -1.17 14.51 -10.57
N LEU A 129 0.07 14.33 -10.07
CA LEU A 129 0.32 13.48 -8.90
C LEU A 129 -0.44 13.98 -7.67
N HIS A 130 -0.47 15.29 -7.46
CA HIS A 130 -1.26 15.89 -6.38
C HIS A 130 -2.76 15.62 -6.53
N TYR A 131 -3.31 15.69 -7.74
CA TYR A 131 -4.72 15.36 -7.99
C TYR A 131 -5.04 13.90 -7.67
N LEU A 132 -4.13 12.99 -8.00
CA LEU A 132 -4.28 11.57 -7.65
C LEU A 132 -4.26 11.34 -6.13
N GLU A 133 -3.40 12.04 -5.39
CA GLU A 133 -3.39 11.99 -3.92
C GLU A 133 -4.67 12.61 -3.33
N GLU A 134 -5.09 13.78 -3.83
CA GLU A 134 -6.28 14.50 -3.34
C GLU A 134 -7.59 13.73 -3.60
N SER A 135 -7.63 12.90 -4.63
CA SER A 135 -8.76 11.99 -4.90
C SER A 135 -8.74 10.71 -4.08
N TYR A 136 -7.74 10.53 -3.22
CA TYR A 136 -7.54 9.32 -2.41
C TYR A 136 -7.36 8.02 -3.20
N ILE A 137 -7.15 8.07 -4.51
CA ILE A 137 -6.96 6.87 -5.32
C ILE A 137 -5.55 6.29 -5.16
N VAL A 138 -4.58 7.15 -4.81
CA VAL A 138 -3.20 6.74 -4.48
C VAL A 138 -2.71 7.47 -3.25
N PHE A 139 -1.75 6.86 -2.56
CA PHE A 139 -0.98 7.42 -1.47
C PHE A 139 0.50 7.38 -1.81
N LEU A 140 1.21 8.46 -1.50
CA LEU A 140 2.65 8.57 -1.73
C LEU A 140 3.38 8.63 -0.39
N LEU A 141 3.81 7.46 0.09
CA LEU A 141 4.53 7.31 1.35
C LEU A 141 5.93 7.94 1.24
N PRO A 142 6.27 8.97 2.04
CA PRO A 142 7.55 9.64 1.97
C PRO A 142 8.66 8.83 2.64
N VAL A 143 9.91 9.13 2.27
CA VAL A 143 11.06 8.62 3.01
C VAL A 143 11.02 9.11 4.46
N ALA A 144 11.34 8.22 5.40
CA ALA A 144 11.45 8.53 6.83
C ALA A 144 12.72 9.36 7.09
N ALA A 145 12.63 10.66 6.89
CA ALA A 145 13.72 11.62 7.12
C ALA A 145 13.22 12.79 7.96
N ARG A 146 14.07 13.26 8.91
CA ARG A 146 13.76 14.44 9.73
C ARG A 146 13.69 15.73 8.91
N LEU A 147 14.48 15.82 7.84
CA LEU A 147 14.53 17.02 7.02
C LEU A 147 13.43 17.03 5.97
N ILE A 148 12.55 18.02 6.00
CA ILE A 148 11.46 18.22 5.03
C ILE A 148 11.97 18.18 3.58
N ARG A 149 13.12 18.83 3.31
CA ARG A 149 13.73 18.82 1.97
C ARG A 149 14.06 17.40 1.49
N LYS A 150 14.55 16.51 2.38
CA LYS A 150 14.84 15.13 2.02
C LYS A 150 13.55 14.38 1.70
N ARG A 151 12.48 14.58 2.47
CA ARG A 151 11.14 13.98 2.17
C ARG A 151 10.62 14.42 0.81
N ALA A 152 10.81 15.68 0.43
CA ALA A 152 10.33 16.22 -0.84
C ALA A 152 11.13 15.75 -2.06
N MET A 153 12.45 15.58 -1.93
CA MET A 153 13.36 15.29 -3.05
C MET A 153 13.53 13.80 -3.34
N ASN A 154 13.32 12.93 -2.35
CA ASN A 154 13.46 11.50 -2.54
C ASN A 154 12.23 10.90 -3.24
N PRO A 155 12.40 9.77 -3.95
CA PRO A 155 11.27 8.99 -4.41
C PRO A 155 10.31 8.68 -3.27
N LYS A 156 9.03 8.58 -3.56
CA LYS A 156 8.01 8.17 -2.61
C LYS A 156 7.57 6.75 -2.93
N LYS A 157 7.25 5.96 -1.91
CA LYS A 157 6.70 4.63 -2.12
C LYS A 157 5.20 4.79 -2.43
N LEU A 158 4.78 4.21 -3.54
CA LEU A 158 3.43 4.35 -4.09
C LEU A 158 2.52 3.25 -3.57
N HIS A 159 1.36 3.62 -3.03
CA HIS A 159 0.32 2.67 -2.67
C HIS A 159 -1.01 3.10 -3.29
N GLY A 160 -1.76 2.16 -3.88
CA GLY A 160 -3.16 2.39 -4.26
C GLY A 160 -4.06 2.31 -3.04
N VAL A 161 -5.22 2.98 -3.09
CA VAL A 161 -6.26 2.82 -2.05
C VAL A 161 -6.78 1.37 -2.00
N ASP A 162 -6.69 0.68 -3.13
CA ASP A 162 -6.90 -0.76 -3.27
C ASP A 162 -6.03 -1.28 -4.42
N TRP A 163 -5.26 -2.34 -4.20
CA TRP A 163 -4.36 -2.91 -5.21
C TRP A 163 -5.12 -3.53 -6.39
N ALA A 164 -6.37 -3.96 -6.19
CA ALA A 164 -7.18 -4.55 -7.25
C ALA A 164 -7.60 -3.54 -8.33
N LEU A 165 -7.58 -2.24 -8.04
CA LEU A 165 -7.87 -1.20 -9.03
C LEU A 165 -6.88 -1.19 -10.21
N GLY A 166 -5.72 -1.80 -10.05
CA GLY A 166 -4.76 -1.97 -11.15
C GLY A 166 -5.16 -3.04 -12.17
N TYR A 167 -5.94 -4.05 -11.79
CA TYR A 167 -6.25 -5.20 -12.65
C TYR A 167 -6.93 -4.86 -13.97
N PRO A 168 -7.95 -3.96 -14.01
CA PRO A 168 -8.60 -3.63 -15.27
C PRO A 168 -7.78 -2.70 -16.18
N LEU A 169 -6.65 -2.17 -15.70
CA LEU A 169 -5.88 -1.16 -16.42
C LEU A 169 -4.77 -1.74 -17.29
N VAL A 170 -4.26 -2.92 -16.94
CA VAL A 170 -3.18 -3.58 -17.65
C VAL A 170 -3.50 -5.06 -17.84
N PRO A 171 -3.14 -5.66 -19.00
CA PRO A 171 -3.43 -7.08 -19.27
C PRO A 171 -2.75 -8.03 -18.27
N GLU A 172 -1.53 -7.69 -17.84
CA GLU A 172 -0.75 -8.40 -16.84
C GLU A 172 -0.22 -7.40 -15.82
N PRO A 173 -0.96 -7.13 -14.75
CA PRO A 173 -0.48 -6.23 -13.71
C PRO A 173 0.73 -6.84 -13.02
N PHE A 174 1.84 -6.09 -12.92
CA PHE A 174 3.06 -6.46 -12.19
C PHE A 174 2.85 -6.46 -10.67
N ILE A 175 1.65 -6.81 -10.23
CA ILE A 175 1.26 -6.79 -8.83
C ILE A 175 1.45 -8.20 -8.28
N ASN A 176 2.63 -8.48 -7.77
CA ASN A 176 2.91 -9.73 -7.08
C ASN A 176 2.31 -9.72 -5.65
N THR A 177 2.28 -10.89 -5.03
CA THR A 177 1.70 -11.07 -3.70
C THR A 177 2.41 -10.22 -2.64
N GLY A 178 3.72 -10.04 -2.73
CA GLY A 178 4.50 -9.17 -1.83
C GLY A 178 4.01 -7.72 -1.89
N HIS A 179 3.85 -7.15 -3.08
CA HIS A 179 3.35 -5.78 -3.26
C HIS A 179 1.91 -5.58 -2.73
N LYS A 180 1.04 -6.60 -2.90
CA LYS A 180 -0.32 -6.58 -2.36
C LYS A 180 -0.29 -6.57 -0.83
N LEU A 181 0.50 -7.45 -0.25
CA LEU A 181 0.65 -7.58 1.17
C LEU A 181 1.24 -6.32 1.80
N GLU A 182 2.29 -5.77 1.19
CA GLU A 182 2.89 -4.52 1.63
C GLU A 182 1.89 -3.35 1.59
N THR A 183 1.08 -3.27 0.52
CA THR A 183 0.01 -2.25 0.43
C THR A 183 -1.07 -2.49 1.48
N ALA A 184 -1.47 -3.73 1.75
CA ALA A 184 -2.43 -4.05 2.81
C ALA A 184 -1.92 -3.65 4.19
N ILE A 185 -0.63 -3.91 4.49
CA ILE A 185 0.01 -3.49 5.75
C ILE A 185 0.12 -1.96 5.84
N TYR A 186 0.50 -1.29 4.75
CA TYR A 186 0.50 0.17 4.70
C TYR A 186 -0.90 0.73 5.00
N LEU A 187 -1.94 0.27 4.31
CA LEU A 187 -3.31 0.73 4.49
C LEU A 187 -3.83 0.42 5.91
N HIS A 188 -3.44 -0.70 6.50
CA HIS A 188 -3.77 -1.05 7.89
C HIS A 188 -3.29 0.03 8.87
N TRP A 189 -2.09 0.58 8.69
CA TRP A 189 -1.56 1.68 9.49
C TRP A 189 -2.14 3.04 9.09
N ARG A 190 -2.30 3.30 7.78
CA ARG A 190 -2.79 4.58 7.27
C ARG A 190 -4.22 4.91 7.75
N ARG A 191 -5.03 3.90 8.03
CA ARG A 191 -6.37 4.07 8.65
C ARG A 191 -6.31 4.68 10.04
N GLN A 192 -5.21 4.52 10.74
CA GLN A 192 -5.06 4.90 12.15
C GLN A 192 -4.25 6.17 12.30
N ARG A 193 -3.28 6.41 11.42
CA ARG A 193 -2.34 7.52 11.53
C ARG A 193 -1.69 7.89 10.20
N GLU A 194 -1.24 9.14 10.10
CA GLU A 194 -0.61 9.70 8.89
C GLU A 194 0.92 9.78 8.99
N ASP A 195 1.48 9.75 10.21
CA ASP A 195 2.92 9.86 10.46
C ASP A 195 3.65 8.54 10.14
N LEU A 196 3.62 8.20 8.87
CA LEU A 196 4.22 7.01 8.28
C LEU A 196 5.33 7.40 7.31
N GLY A 197 6.29 6.50 7.12
CA GLY A 197 7.37 6.65 6.15
C GLY A 197 7.97 5.30 5.77
N TYR A 198 8.92 5.30 4.85
CA TYR A 198 9.76 4.15 4.51
C TYR A 198 11.24 4.54 4.61
N LEU A 199 12.13 3.57 4.70
CA LEU A 199 13.57 3.80 4.53
C LEU A 199 14.03 3.12 3.25
N GLY A 200 14.85 3.82 2.48
CA GLY A 200 15.48 3.32 1.28
C GLY A 200 16.96 3.73 1.22
N GLY A 201 17.71 3.12 0.31
CA GLY A 201 19.14 3.33 0.13
C GLY A 201 19.89 2.01 0.14
N GLU A 202 20.92 1.86 1.00
CA GLU A 202 21.69 0.61 1.10
C GLU A 202 20.83 -0.56 1.62
N ARG A 203 19.88 -0.27 2.48
CA ARG A 203 18.91 -1.21 3.06
C ARG A 203 17.52 -0.57 3.06
N GLU A 204 16.52 -1.39 2.89
CA GLU A 204 15.12 -0.95 2.82
C GLU A 204 14.35 -1.38 4.06
N ILE A 205 13.48 -0.48 4.54
CA ILE A 205 12.40 -0.77 5.50
C ILE A 205 11.11 -0.31 4.84
N ASP A 206 10.17 -1.22 4.68
CA ASP A 206 8.94 -0.98 3.93
C ASP A 206 8.03 0.03 4.61
N LEU A 207 7.95 -0.04 5.95
CA LEU A 207 7.14 0.88 6.74
C LEU A 207 7.84 1.27 8.04
N VAL A 208 7.87 2.57 8.29
CA VAL A 208 8.32 3.19 9.54
C VAL A 208 7.14 3.92 10.15
N VAL A 209 6.76 3.54 11.35
CA VAL A 209 5.75 4.23 12.14
C VAL A 209 6.44 5.29 12.99
N ASN A 210 5.92 6.52 12.96
CA ASN A 210 6.50 7.71 13.59
C ASN A 210 7.94 7.98 13.12
N PRO A 211 8.16 8.46 11.87
CA PRO A 211 9.50 8.70 11.31
C PRO A 211 10.39 9.66 12.11
N GLU A 212 9.81 10.51 12.95
CA GLU A 212 10.58 11.46 13.79
C GLU A 212 11.15 10.79 15.03
N GLN A 213 10.39 9.86 15.61
CA GLN A 213 10.78 9.02 16.74
C GLN A 213 10.33 7.58 16.46
N PRO A 214 11.08 6.81 15.63
CA PRO A 214 10.64 5.51 15.16
C PRO A 214 10.25 4.56 16.29
N GLU A 215 8.97 4.16 16.27
CA GLU A 215 8.36 3.26 17.24
C GLU A 215 8.36 1.83 16.72
N LEU A 216 8.13 1.68 15.41
CA LEU A 216 8.00 0.39 14.75
C LEU A 216 8.60 0.44 13.35
N LEU A 217 9.32 -0.61 13.01
CA LEU A 217 9.89 -0.89 11.69
C LEU A 217 9.31 -2.20 11.19
N VAL A 218 8.73 -2.17 9.99
CA VAL A 218 8.10 -3.35 9.39
C VAL A 218 8.71 -3.61 8.03
N ASN A 219 9.16 -4.84 7.81
CA ASN A 219 9.38 -5.37 6.47
C ASN A 219 8.33 -6.43 6.16
N VAL A 220 8.01 -6.57 4.88
CA VAL A 220 6.91 -7.40 4.41
C VAL A 220 7.39 -8.30 3.28
N ALA A 221 7.28 -9.60 3.47
CA ALA A 221 7.60 -10.58 2.43
C ALA A 221 6.53 -11.65 2.33
N ALA A 222 6.09 -11.99 1.12
CA ALA A 222 5.20 -13.14 0.96
C ALA A 222 5.91 -14.43 1.38
N HIS A 223 7.15 -14.62 0.90
CA HIS A 223 8.00 -15.77 1.20
C HIS A 223 9.44 -15.29 1.38
N ILE A 224 10.16 -15.89 2.32
CA ILE A 224 11.58 -15.58 2.61
C ILE A 224 12.50 -16.81 2.49
N ASP A 225 12.05 -17.84 1.82
CA ASP A 225 12.76 -19.10 1.56
C ASP A 225 13.98 -18.93 0.64
N ARG A 226 14.00 -17.87 -0.17
CA ARG A 226 15.14 -17.54 -1.04
C ARG A 226 16.17 -16.70 -0.28
N PRO A 227 17.47 -17.06 -0.32
CA PRO A 227 18.52 -16.34 0.40
C PRO A 227 18.56 -14.84 0.12
N GLU A 228 18.33 -14.41 -1.12
CA GLU A 228 18.37 -13.00 -1.49
C GLU A 228 17.21 -12.20 -0.85
N VAL A 229 16.03 -12.82 -0.73
CA VAL A 229 14.87 -12.21 -0.07
C VAL A 229 15.12 -12.15 1.43
N TYR A 230 15.58 -13.25 2.02
CA TYR A 230 15.96 -13.31 3.43
C TYR A 230 16.96 -12.20 3.80
N GLU A 231 18.09 -12.12 3.07
CA GLU A 231 19.12 -11.11 3.32
C GLU A 231 18.60 -9.69 3.15
N ARG A 232 17.71 -9.44 2.19
CA ARG A 232 17.12 -8.12 1.99
C ARG A 232 16.24 -7.73 3.17
N GLU A 233 15.29 -8.58 3.56
CA GLU A 233 14.29 -8.25 4.57
C GLU A 233 14.87 -8.25 5.99
N ILE A 234 15.57 -9.30 6.34
CA ILE A 234 16.22 -9.43 7.67
C ILE A 234 17.37 -8.43 7.79
N GLY A 235 18.25 -8.37 6.78
CA GLY A 235 19.40 -7.47 6.80
C GLY A 235 18.99 -5.98 6.87
N GLY A 236 17.82 -5.61 6.33
CA GLY A 236 17.24 -4.28 6.52
C GLY A 236 16.90 -4.00 7.99
N LEU A 237 16.20 -4.93 8.64
CA LEU A 237 15.81 -4.79 10.05
C LEU A 237 17.01 -4.85 11.00
N GLU A 238 18.01 -5.70 10.72
CA GLU A 238 19.25 -5.76 11.49
C GLU A 238 20.06 -4.45 11.38
N TRP A 239 20.20 -3.92 10.15
CA TRP A 239 20.85 -2.64 9.90
C TRP A 239 20.22 -1.50 10.70
N ALA A 240 18.88 -1.53 10.86
CA ALA A 240 18.17 -0.55 11.66
C ALA A 240 18.42 -0.65 13.16
N THR A 241 18.87 -1.81 13.66
CA THR A 241 19.11 -2.06 15.10
C THR A 241 20.06 -1.03 15.71
N GLY A 242 21.18 -0.75 15.05
CA GLY A 242 22.16 0.23 15.54
C GLY A 242 21.74 1.69 15.39
N ARG A 243 20.76 1.98 14.55
CA ARG A 243 20.32 3.34 14.21
C ARG A 243 19.04 3.76 14.93
N MET A 244 18.17 2.79 15.19
CA MET A 244 16.85 2.98 15.81
C MET A 244 16.64 1.91 16.90
N PRO A 245 17.48 1.89 17.95
CA PRO A 245 17.51 0.79 18.93
C PRO A 245 16.22 0.67 19.75
N ARG A 246 15.42 1.72 19.82
CA ARG A 246 14.14 1.74 20.55
C ARG A 246 12.96 1.24 19.73
N ALA A 247 13.09 1.21 18.41
CA ALA A 247 12.00 0.78 17.53
C ALA A 247 11.83 -0.75 17.60
N LYS A 248 10.58 -1.19 17.73
CA LYS A 248 10.23 -2.60 17.55
C LYS A 248 10.46 -2.98 16.08
N ARG A 249 10.94 -4.19 15.83
CA ARG A 249 11.22 -4.69 14.47
C ARG A 249 10.35 -5.90 14.20
N ILE A 250 9.57 -5.81 13.15
CA ILE A 250 8.65 -6.87 12.76
C ILE A 250 8.90 -7.23 11.29
N LEU A 251 9.00 -8.53 11.03
CA LEU A 251 8.90 -9.10 9.71
C LEU A 251 7.52 -9.75 9.57
N VAL A 252 6.73 -9.23 8.63
CA VAL A 252 5.41 -9.77 8.32
C VAL A 252 5.53 -10.70 7.13
N VAL A 253 5.10 -11.95 7.27
CA VAL A 253 5.19 -13.01 6.25
C VAL A 253 3.85 -13.70 6.05
N GLN A 254 3.62 -14.32 4.88
CA GLN A 254 2.44 -15.18 4.72
C GLN A 254 2.56 -16.48 5.52
N GLU A 255 3.76 -17.08 5.55
CA GLU A 255 4.06 -18.30 6.27
C GLU A 255 5.34 -18.11 7.08
N ILE A 256 5.34 -18.60 8.32
CA ILE A 256 6.53 -18.54 9.19
C ILE A 256 7.64 -19.38 8.56
N PRO A 257 8.84 -18.82 8.36
CA PRO A 257 9.95 -19.55 7.78
C PRO A 257 10.46 -20.63 8.72
N ALA A 258 10.99 -21.70 8.14
CA ALA A 258 11.67 -22.74 8.92
C ALA A 258 13.06 -22.29 9.42
N GLN A 259 13.61 -21.22 8.87
CA GLN A 259 14.94 -20.68 9.22
C GLN A 259 14.85 -19.84 10.49
N ASP A 260 15.89 -19.91 11.31
CA ASP A 260 16.02 -19.05 12.48
C ASP A 260 16.17 -17.59 12.08
N VAL A 261 15.46 -16.73 12.81
CA VAL A 261 15.52 -15.27 12.63
C VAL A 261 16.33 -14.65 13.78
N PRO A 262 17.18 -13.65 13.53
CA PRO A 262 18.00 -13.00 14.55
C PRO A 262 17.17 -12.46 15.72
N LYS A 263 17.74 -12.57 16.91
CA LYS A 263 17.10 -12.08 18.14
C LYS A 263 16.75 -10.59 18.03
N GLY A 264 15.54 -10.24 18.44
CA GLY A 264 15.03 -8.87 18.45
C GLY A 264 14.27 -8.48 17.17
N ILE A 265 14.09 -9.41 16.23
CA ILE A 265 13.14 -9.30 15.13
C ILE A 265 11.99 -10.26 15.41
N GLU A 266 10.78 -9.74 15.50
CA GLU A 266 9.57 -10.53 15.65
C GLU A 266 9.06 -10.93 14.25
N VAL A 267 8.78 -12.21 14.05
CA VAL A 267 8.16 -12.71 12.80
C VAL A 267 6.70 -13.02 13.06
N ILE A 268 5.83 -12.46 12.25
CA ILE A 268 4.37 -12.60 12.43
C ILE A 268 3.73 -12.95 11.09
N GLU A 269 2.82 -13.91 11.10
CA GLU A 269 1.97 -14.20 9.95
C GLU A 269 1.07 -12.99 9.63
N ALA A 270 0.98 -12.65 8.35
CA ALA A 270 0.28 -11.46 7.87
C ALA A 270 -1.19 -11.40 8.30
N TRP A 271 -1.89 -12.54 8.30
CA TRP A 271 -3.27 -12.57 8.76
C TRP A 271 -3.39 -12.26 10.26
N ARG A 272 -2.44 -12.76 11.10
CA ARG A 272 -2.38 -12.43 12.53
C ARG A 272 -2.08 -10.95 12.75
N TYR A 273 -1.11 -10.43 11.98
CA TYR A 273 -0.73 -9.02 12.05
C TYR A 273 -1.90 -8.10 11.70
N LEU A 274 -2.62 -8.37 10.61
CA LEU A 274 -3.75 -7.57 10.17
C LEU A 274 -4.98 -7.64 11.11
N LEU A 275 -5.04 -8.64 11.98
CA LEU A 275 -6.07 -8.77 13.03
C LEU A 275 -5.62 -8.25 14.40
N SER A 276 -4.31 -8.08 14.63
CA SER A 276 -3.76 -7.76 15.96
C SER A 276 -3.98 -6.32 16.41
N ILE A 277 -4.19 -5.38 15.48
CA ILE A 277 -4.44 -3.97 15.78
C ILE A 277 -5.94 -3.73 15.68
N PRO A 278 -6.59 -3.23 16.75
CA PRO A 278 -8.00 -2.90 16.69
C PRO A 278 -8.25 -1.90 15.56
N ALA A 279 -9.26 -2.15 14.74
CA ALA A 279 -9.76 -1.11 13.85
C ALA A 279 -10.08 0.14 14.67
N PRO A 280 -9.82 1.36 14.19
CA PRO A 280 -10.23 2.56 14.90
C PRO A 280 -11.72 2.45 15.23
N SER A 281 -12.08 2.74 16.47
CA SER A 281 -13.48 2.81 16.87
C SER A 281 -14.12 3.92 16.05
N ASN A 282 -15.09 3.58 15.23
CA ASN A 282 -15.92 4.55 14.51
C ASN A 282 -16.69 5.44 15.47
#